data_6ddd607a7330aaaeb7b0fc55f6e5a395
#
_entry.id   6ddd607a7330aaaeb7b0fc55f6e5a395
#
_cell.length_a   1.000
_cell.length_b   1.000
_cell.length_c   1.000
_cell.angle_alpha   90.00
_cell.angle_beta   90.00
_cell.angle_gamma   90.00
#
_symmetry.space_group_name_H-M   'P 1'
#
loop_
_entity.id
_entity.type
_entity.pdbx_description
1 polymer ?
#
loop_
_entity_poly.entity_id
_entity_poly.type
_entity_poly.pdbx_seq_one_letter_code
_entity_poly.pdbx_strand_id
1 'polypeptide(L)'
;MRIEADEIVNGIVAAPIEKAFYFYIGFGQYTGLLATTVEAFIDGLEKVPFESIEFHAKRRDFERWTRDVLASNELADSIEDLRRMAVTGEELRKGIIEVTKQWADEVSKPRKNR
;
A
#
# COMPACT_ATOMS: atom_id res chain seq x y z
N MET A 1 -6.51 3.05 17.55
CA MET A 1 -7.76 2.56 17.11
C MET A 1 -7.59 1.64 15.94
N ARG A 2 -8.26 0.56 15.94
CA ARG A 2 -8.13 -0.39 14.89
C ARG A 2 -9.05 -0.01 13.75
N ILE A 3 -8.87 -0.64 12.63
CA ILE A 3 -9.76 -0.45 11.52
C ILE A 3 -11.12 -0.99 11.89
N GLU A 4 -12.11 -0.16 11.81
CA GLU A 4 -13.45 -0.56 12.14
C GLU A 4 -14.20 -0.95 10.89
N ALA A 5 -15.29 -1.63 11.05
CA ALA A 5 -16.09 -2.00 9.90
C ALA A 5 -16.54 -0.79 9.12
N ASP A 6 -16.75 0.35 9.77
CA ASP A 6 -17.20 1.53 9.06
C ASP A 6 -16.07 2.17 8.25
N GLU A 7 -14.83 1.73 8.45
CA GLU A 7 -13.73 2.21 7.61
C GLU A 7 -13.60 1.38 6.35
N ILE A 8 -14.41 0.34 6.22
CA ILE A 8 -14.44 -0.47 5.03
C ILE A 8 -15.83 -0.32 4.45
N VAL A 9 -15.95 0.60 3.49
CA VAL A 9 -17.21 0.92 2.90
C VAL A 9 -17.23 0.36 1.50
N ASN A 10 -18.14 -0.58 1.23
CA ASN A 10 -18.23 -1.23 -0.08
C ASN A 10 -16.90 -1.87 -0.48
N GLY A 11 -16.20 -2.42 0.50
CA GLY A 11 -14.93 -3.07 0.23
C GLY A 11 -13.75 -2.14 0.10
N ILE A 12 -13.94 -0.85 0.35
CA ILE A 12 -12.85 0.11 0.26
C ILE A 12 -12.30 0.36 1.64
N VAL A 13 -11.01 0.18 1.81
CA VAL A 13 -10.34 0.44 3.07
C VAL A 13 -9.81 1.86 3.02
N ALA A 14 -10.25 2.69 3.95
CA ALA A 14 -9.90 4.10 3.97
C ALA A 14 -9.21 4.46 5.29
N ALA A 15 -8.37 5.47 5.24
CA ALA A 15 -7.65 5.97 6.41
C ALA A 15 -7.86 7.47 6.53
N PRO A 16 -7.74 8.01 7.74
CA PRO A 16 -7.81 9.47 7.87
C PRO A 16 -6.58 10.11 7.25
N ILE A 17 -6.71 11.38 6.92
CA ILE A 17 -5.65 12.09 6.18
C ILE A 17 -4.33 12.08 6.95
N GLU A 18 -4.37 12.11 8.27
CA GLU A 18 -3.15 12.11 9.04
C GLU A 18 -2.45 10.76 9.00
N LYS A 19 -3.11 9.73 8.51
CA LYS A 19 -2.50 8.41 8.36
C LYS A 19 -2.37 8.01 6.90
N ALA A 20 -2.48 8.96 6.00
CA ALA A 20 -2.33 8.70 4.58
C ALA A 20 -0.91 8.28 4.26
N PHE A 21 -0.75 7.58 3.15
CA PHE A 21 0.60 7.30 2.65
C PHE A 21 1.00 8.48 1.79
N TYR A 22 2.06 9.16 2.19
CA TYR A 22 2.57 10.31 1.44
C TYR A 22 3.78 9.87 0.63
N PHE A 23 3.70 10.05 -0.67
CA PHE A 23 4.77 9.58 -1.55
C PHE A 23 5.86 10.64 -1.67
N TYR A 24 7.06 10.28 -1.24
CA TYR A 24 8.25 11.14 -1.30
C TYR A 24 9.28 10.51 -2.24
N ILE A 25 10.17 11.31 -2.78
CA ILE A 25 11.30 10.79 -3.53
C ILE A 25 12.59 10.89 -2.73
N GLY A 26 12.53 11.56 -1.59
CA GLY A 26 13.66 11.71 -0.69
C GLY A 26 13.19 12.46 0.52
N PHE A 27 14.06 12.65 1.49
CA PHE A 27 13.70 13.39 2.69
C PHE A 27 13.29 14.81 2.33
N GLY A 28 12.09 15.19 2.76
CA GLY A 28 11.58 16.51 2.49
C GLY A 28 11.17 16.77 1.05
N GLN A 29 11.17 15.74 0.20
CA GLN A 29 10.86 15.91 -1.21
C GLN A 29 9.55 15.23 -1.55
N TYR A 30 8.48 15.86 -1.19
CA TYR A 30 7.13 15.31 -1.36
C TYR A 30 6.71 15.40 -2.84
N THR A 31 6.15 14.34 -3.35
CA THR A 31 5.73 14.32 -4.75
C THR A 31 4.42 15.05 -5.00
N GLY A 32 3.66 15.31 -3.95
CA GLY A 32 2.32 15.86 -4.08
C GLY A 32 1.24 14.80 -4.14
N LEU A 33 1.62 13.52 -4.14
CA LEU A 33 0.66 12.44 -4.19
C LEU A 33 0.55 11.79 -2.83
N LEU A 34 -0.68 11.54 -2.40
CA LEU A 34 -0.90 10.84 -1.15
C LEU A 34 -2.07 9.90 -1.33
N ALA A 35 -2.20 8.93 -0.45
CA ALA A 35 -3.24 7.94 -0.55
C ALA A 35 -3.90 7.72 0.79
N THR A 36 -5.23 7.89 0.84
CA THR A 36 -5.99 7.55 2.02
C THR A 36 -6.81 6.29 1.80
N THR A 37 -6.78 5.73 0.59
CA THR A 37 -7.48 4.48 0.30
C THR A 37 -6.54 3.55 -0.43
N VAL A 38 -6.89 2.28 -0.48
CA VAL A 38 -6.10 1.31 -1.22
C VAL A 38 -6.06 1.66 -2.70
N GLU A 39 -7.18 2.11 -3.23
CA GLU A 39 -7.22 2.47 -4.64
C GLU A 39 -6.32 3.65 -4.93
N ALA A 40 -6.32 4.65 -4.07
CA ALA A 40 -5.43 5.79 -4.23
C ALA A 40 -3.97 5.37 -4.06
N PHE A 41 -3.71 4.40 -3.18
CA PHE A 41 -2.37 3.87 -2.98
C PHE A 41 -1.87 3.19 -4.26
N ILE A 42 -2.71 2.36 -4.86
CA ILE A 42 -2.35 1.69 -6.12
C ILE A 42 -2.12 2.72 -7.21
N ASP A 43 -2.99 3.71 -7.30
CA ASP A 43 -2.87 4.75 -8.30
C ASP A 43 -1.56 5.53 -8.11
N GLY A 44 -1.23 5.84 -6.86
CA GLY A 44 0.04 6.52 -6.57
C GLY A 44 1.24 5.67 -6.93
N LEU A 45 1.19 4.38 -6.61
CA LEU A 45 2.28 3.48 -6.98
C LEU A 45 2.51 3.48 -8.49
N GLU A 46 1.44 3.60 -9.26
CA GLU A 46 1.55 3.60 -10.70
C GLU A 46 2.11 4.92 -11.23
N LYS A 47 1.84 6.02 -10.55
CA LYS A 47 2.16 7.34 -11.08
C LYS A 47 3.44 7.97 -10.58
N VAL A 48 3.92 7.59 -9.39
CA VAL A 48 5.09 8.27 -8.84
C VAL A 48 6.35 7.94 -9.62
N PRO A 49 7.33 8.81 -9.60
CA PRO A 49 8.64 8.48 -10.19
C PRO A 49 9.22 7.25 -9.50
N PHE A 50 10.04 6.51 -10.22
CA PHE A 50 10.62 5.30 -9.66
C PHE A 50 11.42 5.59 -8.40
N GLU A 51 12.00 6.77 -8.30
CA GLU A 51 12.74 7.16 -7.11
C GLU A 51 11.88 7.07 -5.86
N SER A 52 10.58 7.34 -6.00
CA SER A 52 9.67 7.23 -4.86
C SER A 52 9.53 5.78 -4.42
N ILE A 53 9.42 4.87 -5.39
CA ILE A 53 9.33 3.45 -5.08
C ILE A 53 10.58 3.01 -4.33
N GLU A 54 11.74 3.39 -4.84
CA GLU A 54 13.00 3.01 -4.20
C GLU A 54 13.13 3.61 -2.80
N PHE A 55 12.78 4.87 -2.67
CA PHE A 55 12.92 5.56 -1.39
C PHE A 55 12.10 4.85 -0.31
N HIS A 56 10.85 4.57 -0.61
CA HIS A 56 9.98 3.96 0.39
C HIS A 56 10.29 2.48 0.60
N ALA A 57 10.71 1.78 -0.46
CA ALA A 57 11.04 0.38 -0.33
C ALA A 57 12.24 0.18 0.60
N LYS A 58 13.27 1.00 0.45
CA LYS A 58 14.45 0.88 1.28
C LYS A 58 14.13 1.16 2.75
N ARG A 59 13.18 2.02 3.00
CA ARG A 59 12.79 2.37 4.36
C ARG A 59 11.74 1.44 4.91
N ARG A 60 11.23 0.54 4.09
CA ARG A 60 10.15 -0.38 4.46
C ARG A 60 8.88 0.37 4.83
N ASP A 61 8.68 1.50 4.20
CA ASP A 61 7.50 2.32 4.48
C ASP A 61 6.24 1.65 4.00
N PHE A 62 6.30 0.92 2.88
CA PHE A 62 5.13 0.23 2.35
C PHE A 62 4.66 -0.84 3.32
N GLU A 63 5.59 -1.65 3.84
CA GLU A 63 5.24 -2.71 4.78
C GLU A 63 4.67 -2.11 6.07
N ARG A 64 5.29 -1.03 6.54
CA ARG A 64 4.86 -0.43 7.78
C ARG A 64 3.45 0.14 7.65
N TRP A 65 3.19 0.84 6.55
CA TRP A 65 1.88 1.46 6.34
C TRP A 65 0.79 0.40 6.19
N THR A 66 1.05 -0.63 5.39
CA THR A 66 0.04 -1.67 5.17
C THR A 66 -0.23 -2.44 6.46
N ARG A 67 0.79 -2.64 7.28
CA ARG A 67 0.61 -3.35 8.54
C ARG A 67 -0.12 -2.50 9.57
N ASP A 68 0.30 -1.24 9.70
CA ASP A 68 -0.21 -0.40 10.78
C ASP A 68 -1.50 0.30 10.42
N VAL A 69 -1.62 0.79 9.21
CA VAL A 69 -2.77 1.59 8.81
C VAL A 69 -3.85 0.73 8.17
N LEU A 70 -3.47 -0.16 7.26
CA LEU A 70 -4.44 -1.05 6.65
C LEU A 70 -4.71 -2.28 7.51
N ALA A 71 -3.96 -2.43 8.60
CA ALA A 71 -4.13 -3.54 9.53
C ALA A 71 -4.00 -4.90 8.86
N SER A 72 -3.09 -5.01 7.91
CA SER A 72 -2.91 -6.25 7.17
C SER A 72 -1.47 -6.73 7.26
N ASN A 73 -1.24 -7.72 8.10
CA ASN A 73 0.07 -8.38 8.13
C ASN A 73 0.28 -9.15 6.84
N GLU A 74 -0.79 -9.69 6.29
CA GLU A 74 -0.68 -10.48 5.08
C GLU A 74 -0.14 -9.65 3.91
N LEU A 75 -0.69 -8.45 3.70
CA LEU A 75 -0.22 -7.60 2.62
C LEU A 75 1.21 -7.13 2.91
N ALA A 76 1.49 -6.75 4.15
CA ALA A 76 2.83 -6.33 4.50
C ALA A 76 3.85 -7.44 4.25
N ASP A 77 3.50 -8.68 4.58
CA ASP A 77 4.39 -9.81 4.37
C ASP A 77 4.60 -10.09 2.89
N SER A 78 3.57 -9.92 2.09
CA SER A 78 3.70 -10.10 0.64
C SER A 78 4.69 -9.09 0.04
N ILE A 79 4.63 -7.84 0.53
CA ILE A 79 5.56 -6.82 0.06
C ILE A 79 6.97 -7.14 0.55
N GLU A 80 7.09 -7.59 1.79
CA GLU A 80 8.37 -7.98 2.35
C GLU A 80 9.00 -9.11 1.53
N ASP A 81 8.19 -10.06 1.08
CA ASP A 81 8.69 -11.18 0.28
C ASP A 81 9.32 -10.70 -1.02
N LEU A 82 8.74 -9.69 -1.65
CA LEU A 82 9.33 -9.15 -2.87
C LEU A 82 10.71 -8.59 -2.59
N ARG A 83 10.86 -7.92 -1.47
CA ARG A 83 12.14 -7.36 -1.11
C ARG A 83 13.15 -8.46 -0.81
N ARG A 84 12.71 -9.51 -0.12
CA ARG A 84 13.60 -10.62 0.20
C ARG A 84 14.05 -11.37 -1.03
N MET A 85 13.21 -11.40 -2.06
CA MET A 85 13.56 -12.05 -3.30
C MET A 85 14.41 -11.17 -4.19
N ALA A 86 14.82 -10.01 -3.67
CA ALA A 86 15.67 -9.06 -4.38
C ALA A 86 15.04 -8.56 -5.67
N VAL A 87 13.74 -8.45 -5.69
CA VAL A 87 13.05 -7.86 -6.82
C VAL A 87 13.34 -6.37 -6.81
N THR A 88 13.78 -5.83 -7.92
CA THR A 88 14.17 -4.43 -8.00
C THR A 88 13.60 -3.79 -9.24
N GLY A 89 13.82 -2.50 -9.35
CA GLY A 89 13.44 -1.76 -10.56
C GLY A 89 11.95 -1.71 -10.75
N GLU A 90 11.56 -1.62 -12.01
CA GLU A 90 10.14 -1.58 -12.34
C GLU A 90 9.44 -2.88 -12.00
N GLU A 91 10.19 -3.97 -11.86
CA GLU A 91 9.59 -5.22 -11.43
C GLU A 91 9.12 -5.11 -9.98
N LEU A 92 9.84 -4.35 -9.16
CA LEU A 92 9.41 -4.14 -7.79
C LEU A 92 8.12 -3.31 -7.76
N ARG A 93 8.05 -2.26 -8.54
CA ARG A 93 6.82 -1.47 -8.65
C ARG A 93 5.65 -2.36 -9.05
N LYS A 94 5.83 -3.16 -10.09
CA LYS A 94 4.78 -4.05 -10.56
C LYS A 94 4.39 -5.06 -9.51
N GLY A 95 5.37 -5.61 -8.82
CA GLY A 95 5.10 -6.61 -7.79
C GLY A 95 4.28 -6.03 -6.64
N ILE A 96 4.62 -4.83 -6.18
CA ILE A 96 3.88 -4.21 -5.10
C ILE A 96 2.45 -3.91 -5.55
N ILE A 97 2.29 -3.40 -6.77
CA ILE A 97 0.96 -3.13 -7.30
C ILE A 97 0.14 -4.42 -7.38
N GLU A 98 0.76 -5.48 -7.86
CA GLU A 98 0.08 -6.75 -8.04
C GLU A 98 -0.43 -7.33 -6.73
N VAL A 99 0.45 -7.42 -5.72
CA VAL A 99 0.04 -8.00 -4.45
C VAL A 99 -0.99 -7.11 -3.77
N THR A 100 -0.91 -5.80 -3.97
CA THR A 100 -1.88 -4.88 -3.37
C THR A 100 -3.24 -5.03 -4.05
N LYS A 101 -3.26 -5.17 -5.38
CA LYS A 101 -4.50 -5.38 -6.10
C LYS A 101 -5.16 -6.69 -5.70
N GLN A 102 -4.36 -7.74 -5.57
CA GLN A 102 -4.88 -9.01 -5.15
C GLN A 102 -5.49 -8.92 -3.76
N TRP A 103 -4.78 -8.26 -2.85
CA TRP A 103 -5.28 -8.09 -1.49
C TRP A 103 -6.57 -7.26 -1.48
N ALA A 104 -6.60 -6.18 -2.25
CA ALA A 104 -7.78 -5.32 -2.31
C ALA A 104 -8.98 -6.09 -2.85
N ASP A 105 -8.76 -6.93 -3.84
CA ASP A 105 -9.82 -7.73 -4.39
C ASP A 105 -10.37 -8.70 -3.36
N GLU A 106 -9.48 -9.30 -2.58
CA GLU A 106 -9.91 -10.25 -1.56
C GLU A 106 -10.73 -9.59 -0.47
N VAL A 107 -10.29 -8.43 0.02
CA VAL A 107 -11.01 -7.79 1.10
C VAL A 107 -12.32 -7.16 0.64
N SER A 108 -12.46 -6.88 -0.65
CA SER A 108 -13.68 -6.27 -1.14
C SER A 108 -14.72 -7.30 -1.55
N LYS A 109 -14.36 -8.58 -1.60
CA LYS A 109 -15.32 -9.59 -1.97
C LYS A 109 -16.30 -9.81 -0.86
N PRO A 110 -17.58 -10.04 -1.19
CA PRO A 110 -18.52 -10.36 -0.14
C PRO A 110 -18.11 -11.66 0.51
N ARG A 111 -18.29 -11.71 1.82
CA ARG A 111 -17.94 -12.91 2.54
C ARG A 111 -18.95 -13.97 2.22
N LYS A 112 -18.46 -15.12 1.77
CA LYS A 112 -19.39 -16.16 1.48
C LYS A 112 -19.86 -16.75 2.71
N ASN A 113 -21.13 -17.19 2.72
CA ASN A 113 -21.63 -17.82 3.81
C ASN A 113 -21.08 -19.11 3.94
N ARG A 114 -20.85 -19.55 5.06
CA ARG A 114 -20.27 -20.84 5.27
C ARG A 114 -21.22 -21.78 5.87
#